data_c03e51ce757fc80ffce90670189a66fc
#
_entry.id   c03e51ce757fc80ffce90670189a66fc
#
_cell.length_a   1.000
_cell.length_b   1.000
_cell.length_c   1.000
_cell.angle_alpha   90.00
_cell.angle_beta   90.00
_cell.angle_gamma   90.00
#
_symmetry.space_group_name_H-M   'P 1'
#
loop_
_entity.id
_entity.type
_entity.pdbx_description
1 polymer ?
#
loop_
_entity_poly.entity_id
_entity_poly.type
_entity_poly.pdbx_seq_one_letter_code
_entity_poly.pdbx_strand_id
1 'polypeptide(L)'
;MLRPLNKSDAEFLCSIFKDNEEYYNIFFDSESEVSEWERRIEIFLKNNGIHHFIIEEEVPVGWFSYLDCPDQGEREVGILVIKKEFLYCGYGRKAFIEFFEMCKVDNIHTVFLSVNKDNDRAINFYKKLGFEIYAEETIPQCNETFNLEQYKMKLNLV
;
A
#
# COMPACT_ATOMS: atom_id res chain seq x y z
N MET A 1 -15.48 -2.51 3.54
CA MET A 1 -14.12 -2.50 4.07
C MET A 1 -13.10 -2.51 2.94
N LEU A 2 -12.55 -3.63 2.45
CA LEU A 2 -11.76 -3.64 1.22
C LEU A 2 -12.68 -3.85 0.01
N ARG A 3 -12.83 -2.84 -0.80
CA ARG A 3 -13.61 -2.88 -2.03
C ARG A 3 -12.68 -2.81 -3.24
N PRO A 4 -12.86 -3.65 -4.28
CA PRO A 4 -12.03 -3.56 -5.49
C PRO A 4 -12.00 -2.13 -6.06
N LEU A 5 -10.82 -1.71 -6.49
CA LEU A 5 -10.63 -0.42 -7.17
C LEU A 5 -11.41 -0.40 -8.48
N ASN A 6 -12.01 0.74 -8.80
CA ASN A 6 -12.67 0.97 -10.09
C ASN A 6 -12.36 2.38 -10.63
N LYS A 7 -12.73 2.64 -11.88
CA LYS A 7 -12.40 3.90 -12.55
C LYS A 7 -13.00 5.14 -11.86
N SER A 8 -14.15 5.01 -11.21
CA SER A 8 -14.80 6.14 -10.50
C SER A 8 -14.02 6.58 -9.24
N ASP A 9 -13.02 5.83 -8.80
CA ASP A 9 -12.19 6.17 -7.65
C ASP A 9 -11.06 7.18 -7.96
N ALA A 10 -10.93 7.61 -9.21
CA ALA A 10 -9.85 8.51 -9.64
C ALA A 10 -9.82 9.83 -8.87
N GLU A 11 -10.98 10.44 -8.63
CA GLU A 11 -11.07 11.69 -7.86
C GLU A 11 -10.61 11.47 -6.40
N PHE A 12 -11.02 10.36 -5.80
CA PHE A 12 -10.60 10.01 -4.44
C PHE A 12 -9.09 9.77 -4.36
N LEU A 13 -8.51 8.96 -5.26
CA LEU A 13 -7.06 8.74 -5.28
C LEU A 13 -6.29 10.04 -5.50
N CYS A 14 -6.75 10.88 -6.43
CA CYS A 14 -6.18 12.21 -6.64
C CYS A 14 -6.17 13.03 -5.34
N SER A 15 -7.28 13.02 -4.58
CA SER A 15 -7.40 13.76 -3.32
C SER A 15 -6.47 13.24 -2.23
N ILE A 16 -6.32 11.92 -2.09
CA ILE A 16 -5.40 11.32 -1.11
C ILE A 16 -4.00 11.90 -1.28
N PHE A 17 -3.54 11.96 -2.52
CA PHE A 17 -2.18 12.39 -2.79
C PHE A 17 -2.01 13.90 -2.65
N LYS A 18 -2.94 14.71 -3.02
CA LYS A 18 -2.90 16.18 -2.80
C LYS A 18 -2.82 16.56 -1.32
N ASP A 19 -3.43 15.77 -0.45
CA ASP A 19 -3.48 16.03 0.98
C ASP A 19 -2.26 15.45 1.76
N ASN A 20 -1.45 14.60 1.13
CA ASN A 20 -0.33 13.88 1.75
C ASN A 20 0.98 14.09 0.98
N GLU A 21 1.49 15.30 0.94
CA GLU A 21 2.72 15.67 0.22
C GLU A 21 3.93 14.78 0.57
N GLU A 22 3.97 14.21 1.77
CA GLU A 22 5.04 13.30 2.21
C GLU A 22 5.13 12.02 1.37
N TYR A 23 4.04 11.59 0.74
CA TYR A 23 3.98 10.37 -0.06
C TYR A 23 4.14 10.61 -1.57
N TYR A 24 4.04 11.86 -2.02
CA TYR A 24 4.01 12.21 -3.45
C TYR A 24 5.32 11.98 -4.16
N ASN A 25 6.39 12.42 -3.53
CA ASN A 25 7.71 12.48 -4.18
C ASN A 25 8.33 11.10 -4.43
N ILE A 26 7.75 10.04 -3.84
CA ILE A 26 8.30 8.69 -3.95
C ILE A 26 7.64 7.87 -5.06
N PHE A 27 6.34 8.07 -5.31
CA PHE A 27 5.58 7.19 -6.21
C PHE A 27 4.82 7.91 -7.33
N PHE A 28 4.43 9.16 -7.16
CA PHE A 28 3.57 9.87 -8.10
C PHE A 28 3.87 11.37 -8.10
N ASP A 29 3.64 12.02 -9.23
CA ASP A 29 3.75 13.46 -9.34
C ASP A 29 2.58 14.15 -8.61
N SER A 30 2.89 15.11 -7.73
CA SER A 30 1.90 15.84 -6.91
C SER A 30 0.92 16.68 -7.73
N GLU A 31 1.25 16.97 -8.98
CA GLU A 31 0.42 17.76 -9.90
C GLU A 31 -0.53 16.92 -10.76
N SER A 32 -0.60 15.59 -10.50
CA SER A 32 -1.47 14.70 -11.28
C SER A 32 -2.94 15.08 -11.14
N GLU A 33 -3.60 15.28 -12.27
CA GLU A 33 -5.03 15.56 -12.34
C GLU A 33 -5.87 14.29 -12.31
N VAL A 34 -7.18 14.42 -12.11
CA VAL A 34 -8.12 13.28 -12.06
C VAL A 34 -8.04 12.42 -13.34
N SER A 35 -7.91 13.04 -14.52
CA SER A 35 -7.77 12.33 -15.80
C SER A 35 -6.52 11.45 -15.87
N GLU A 36 -5.42 11.87 -15.26
CA GLU A 36 -4.21 11.06 -15.13
C GLU A 36 -4.44 9.85 -14.22
N TRP A 37 -5.18 10.02 -13.12
CA TRP A 37 -5.56 8.93 -12.22
C TRP A 37 -6.51 7.94 -12.90
N GLU A 38 -7.46 8.40 -13.71
CA GLU A 38 -8.29 7.50 -14.52
C GLU A 38 -7.45 6.60 -15.42
N ARG A 39 -6.46 7.17 -16.10
CA ARG A 39 -5.53 6.43 -16.95
C ARG A 39 -4.68 5.42 -16.16
N ARG A 40 -4.18 5.81 -14.98
CA ARG A 40 -3.42 4.92 -14.09
C ARG A 40 -4.27 3.76 -13.60
N ILE A 41 -5.50 4.00 -13.19
CA ILE A 41 -6.43 2.95 -12.77
C ILE A 41 -6.68 1.97 -13.91
N GLU A 42 -6.85 2.41 -15.14
CA GLU A 42 -6.99 1.51 -16.30
C GLU A 42 -5.76 0.59 -16.49
N ILE A 43 -4.56 1.11 -16.24
CA ILE A 43 -3.32 0.32 -16.26
C ILE A 43 -3.29 -0.67 -15.11
N PHE A 44 -3.64 -0.25 -13.89
CA PHE A 44 -3.68 -1.12 -12.70
C PHE A 44 -4.66 -2.28 -12.89
N LEU A 45 -5.85 -2.01 -13.40
CA LEU A 45 -6.88 -3.04 -13.63
C LEU A 45 -6.52 -4.05 -14.74
N LYS A 46 -5.58 -3.72 -15.61
CA LYS A 46 -5.04 -4.65 -16.63
C LYS A 46 -3.91 -5.53 -16.11
N ASN A 47 -3.32 -5.19 -14.97
CA ASN A 47 -2.23 -5.95 -14.37
C ASN A 47 -2.78 -7.07 -13.48
N ASN A 48 -2.77 -8.29 -13.97
CA ASN A 48 -3.33 -9.46 -13.27
C ASN A 48 -2.54 -9.92 -12.04
N GLY A 49 -1.32 -9.40 -11.82
CA GLY A 49 -0.48 -9.77 -10.68
C GLY A 49 -0.58 -8.84 -9.49
N ILE A 50 -1.23 -7.69 -9.63
CA ILE A 50 -1.37 -6.68 -8.57
C ILE A 50 -2.85 -6.41 -8.32
N HIS A 51 -3.25 -6.52 -7.06
CA HIS A 51 -4.62 -6.36 -6.61
C HIS A 51 -4.78 -5.04 -5.87
N HIS A 52 -5.71 -4.20 -6.31
CA HIS A 52 -5.95 -2.87 -5.75
C HIS A 52 -7.34 -2.77 -5.13
N PHE A 53 -7.41 -2.17 -3.95
CA PHE A 53 -8.64 -2.01 -3.17
C PHE A 53 -8.76 -0.60 -2.61
N ILE A 54 -9.98 -0.10 -2.55
CA ILE A 54 -10.32 1.06 -1.73
C ILE A 54 -10.69 0.57 -0.33
N ILE A 55 -10.12 1.21 0.69
CA ILE A 55 -10.56 1.04 2.08
C ILE A 55 -11.77 1.92 2.26
N GLU A 56 -12.94 1.32 2.43
CA GLU A 56 -14.21 2.03 2.50
C GLU A 56 -15.01 1.62 3.75
N GLU A 57 -15.54 2.59 4.44
CA GLU A 57 -16.59 2.45 5.46
C GLU A 57 -17.86 3.06 4.91
N GLU A 58 -18.34 4.20 5.41
CA GLU A 58 -19.43 4.96 4.79
C GLU A 58 -18.94 5.76 3.58
N VAL A 59 -17.66 6.13 3.59
CA VAL A 59 -16.96 6.84 2.51
C VAL A 59 -15.59 6.20 2.27
N PRO A 60 -14.98 6.40 1.10
CA PRO A 60 -13.60 6.01 0.86
C PRO A 60 -12.64 6.72 1.82
N VAL A 61 -11.77 5.96 2.51
CA VAL A 61 -10.83 6.48 3.51
C VAL A 61 -9.37 6.17 3.20
N GLY A 62 -9.09 5.25 2.27
CA GLY A 62 -7.73 4.88 1.93
C GLY A 62 -7.63 3.97 0.71
N TRP A 63 -6.39 3.66 0.36
CA TRP A 63 -6.03 2.77 -0.74
C TRP A 63 -5.08 1.69 -0.24
N PHE A 64 -5.35 0.45 -0.62
CA PHE A 64 -4.58 -0.73 -0.30
C PHE A 64 -4.26 -1.53 -1.55
N SER A 65 -3.04 -2.05 -1.67
CA SER A 65 -2.71 -2.99 -2.73
C SER A 65 -1.75 -4.07 -2.26
N TYR A 66 -1.83 -5.23 -2.89
CA TYR A 66 -0.86 -6.30 -2.74
C TYR A 66 -0.59 -6.97 -4.09
N LEU A 67 0.51 -7.68 -4.17
CA LEU A 67 0.87 -8.52 -5.31
C LEU A 67 1.09 -9.97 -4.84
N ASP A 68 0.71 -10.90 -5.71
CA ASP A 68 1.01 -12.30 -5.53
C ASP A 68 2.48 -12.55 -5.92
N CYS A 69 3.25 -13.15 -5.02
CA CYS A 69 4.65 -13.48 -5.31
C CYS A 69 4.75 -14.71 -6.22
N PRO A 70 5.88 -14.87 -6.96
CA PRO A 70 6.10 -16.05 -7.81
C PRO A 70 6.05 -17.35 -7.02
N ASP A 71 6.51 -17.35 -5.78
CA ASP A 71 6.43 -18.49 -4.88
C ASP A 71 5.02 -18.63 -4.33
N GLN A 72 4.46 -19.83 -4.46
CA GLN A 72 3.11 -20.10 -3.97
C GLN A 72 3.04 -19.95 -2.45
N GLY A 73 2.01 -19.29 -1.97
CA GLY A 73 1.80 -19.06 -0.55
C GLY A 73 2.43 -17.79 0.00
N GLU A 74 2.88 -16.88 -0.87
CA GLU A 74 3.48 -15.60 -0.48
C GLU A 74 2.80 -14.42 -1.15
N ARG A 75 2.67 -13.32 -0.43
CA ARG A 75 2.17 -12.02 -0.93
C ARG A 75 3.04 -10.88 -0.45
N GLU A 76 3.12 -9.84 -1.26
CA GLU A 76 3.77 -8.58 -0.88
C GLU A 76 2.75 -7.45 -0.86
N VAL A 77 2.71 -6.70 0.26
CA VAL A 77 1.91 -5.47 0.35
C VAL A 77 2.64 -4.37 -0.41
N GLY A 78 1.98 -3.80 -1.41
CA GLY A 78 2.54 -2.73 -2.22
C GLY A 78 2.24 -1.36 -1.64
N ILE A 79 0.98 -1.06 -1.42
CA ILE A 79 0.52 0.27 -0.98
C ILE A 79 -0.45 0.12 0.20
N LEU A 80 -0.22 0.94 1.22
CA LEU A 80 -1.21 1.30 2.22
C LEU A 80 -1.16 2.81 2.43
N VAL A 81 -2.17 3.51 2.01
CA VAL A 81 -2.33 4.95 2.26
C VAL A 81 -3.70 5.21 2.86
N ILE A 82 -3.74 5.92 3.97
CA ILE A 82 -4.97 6.42 4.59
C ILE A 82 -5.02 7.93 4.39
N LYS A 83 -6.16 8.44 3.94
CA LYS A 83 -6.37 9.89 3.79
C LYS A 83 -6.11 10.58 5.13
N LYS A 84 -5.45 11.74 5.10
CA LYS A 84 -4.92 12.44 6.29
C LYS A 84 -5.95 12.63 7.40
N GLU A 85 -7.18 13.00 7.04
CA GLU A 85 -8.27 13.23 8.00
C GLU A 85 -8.75 11.96 8.72
N PHE A 86 -8.42 10.78 8.18
CA PHE A 86 -8.79 9.46 8.74
C PHE A 86 -7.61 8.74 9.40
N LEU A 87 -6.48 9.40 9.56
CA LEU A 87 -5.33 8.83 10.27
C LEU A 87 -5.70 8.58 11.74
N TYR A 88 -5.09 7.55 12.31
CA TYR A 88 -5.29 7.12 13.71
C TYR A 88 -6.70 6.63 14.06
N CYS A 89 -7.62 6.51 13.10
CA CYS A 89 -8.96 5.94 13.28
C CYS A 89 -9.01 4.41 13.20
N GLY A 90 -7.86 3.75 13.04
CA GLY A 90 -7.77 2.29 13.00
C GLY A 90 -8.08 1.65 11.65
N TYR A 91 -8.35 2.41 10.60
CA TYR A 91 -8.70 1.89 9.28
C TYR A 91 -7.60 1.04 8.64
N GLY A 92 -6.34 1.42 8.78
CA GLY A 92 -5.22 0.62 8.30
C GLY A 92 -5.17 -0.77 8.97
N ARG A 93 -5.43 -0.83 10.28
CA ARG A 93 -5.49 -2.11 11.00
C ARG A 93 -6.66 -2.98 10.55
N LYS A 94 -7.84 -2.38 10.37
CA LYS A 94 -9.03 -3.09 9.86
C LYS A 94 -8.76 -3.67 8.46
N ALA A 95 -8.13 -2.89 7.57
CA ALA A 95 -7.76 -3.34 6.23
C ALA A 95 -6.81 -4.54 6.28
N PHE A 96 -5.80 -4.53 7.15
CA PHE A 96 -4.90 -5.66 7.32
C PHE A 96 -5.58 -6.90 7.89
N ILE A 97 -6.51 -6.75 8.84
CA ILE A 97 -7.28 -7.90 9.37
C ILE A 97 -8.06 -8.57 8.23
N GLU A 98 -8.75 -7.80 7.40
CA GLU A 98 -9.48 -8.34 6.26
C GLU A 98 -8.55 -8.97 5.21
N PHE A 99 -7.42 -8.32 4.91
CA PHE A 99 -6.39 -8.89 4.04
C PHE A 99 -5.83 -10.21 4.57
N PHE A 100 -5.59 -10.34 5.88
CA PHE A 100 -5.14 -11.61 6.47
C PHE A 100 -6.18 -12.72 6.36
N GLU A 101 -7.48 -12.39 6.47
CA GLU A 101 -8.53 -13.39 6.21
C GLU A 101 -8.54 -13.82 4.73
N MET A 102 -8.31 -12.91 3.78
CA MET A 102 -8.13 -13.26 2.37
C MET A 102 -6.90 -14.16 2.19
N CYS A 103 -5.80 -13.84 2.83
CA CYS A 103 -4.58 -14.66 2.80
C CYS A 103 -4.84 -16.09 3.29
N LYS A 104 -5.60 -16.27 4.36
CA LYS A 104 -5.96 -17.60 4.89
C LYS A 104 -6.79 -18.41 3.88
N VAL A 105 -7.77 -17.78 3.25
CA VAL A 105 -8.62 -18.43 2.22
C VAL A 105 -7.77 -18.91 1.05
N ASP A 106 -6.77 -18.12 0.65
CA ASP A 106 -5.90 -18.41 -0.49
C ASP A 106 -4.66 -19.26 -0.12
N ASN A 107 -4.58 -19.75 1.13
CA ASN A 107 -3.44 -20.53 1.65
C ASN A 107 -2.10 -19.77 1.59
N ILE A 108 -2.13 -18.46 1.79
CA ILE A 108 -0.94 -17.64 1.93
C ILE A 108 -0.40 -17.79 3.35
N HIS A 109 0.89 -18.11 3.46
CA HIS A 109 1.55 -18.34 4.75
C HIS A 109 2.57 -17.27 5.12
N THR A 110 3.01 -16.45 4.16
CA THR A 110 3.97 -15.36 4.43
C THR A 110 3.57 -14.09 3.69
N VAL A 111 3.60 -12.98 4.40
CA VAL A 111 3.37 -11.65 3.86
C VAL A 111 4.62 -10.81 4.02
N PHE A 112 5.01 -10.13 2.94
CA PHE A 112 6.15 -9.21 2.88
C PHE A 112 5.69 -7.77 2.69
N LEU A 113 6.53 -6.83 3.06
CA LEU A 113 6.41 -5.41 2.71
C LEU A 113 7.78 -4.73 2.78
N SER A 114 7.88 -3.58 2.12
CA SER A 114 9.01 -2.67 2.25
C SER A 114 8.54 -1.34 2.84
N VAL A 115 9.36 -0.73 3.69
CA VAL A 115 9.06 0.55 4.35
C VAL A 115 10.30 1.42 4.43
N ASN A 116 10.16 2.71 4.15
CA ASN A 116 11.27 3.64 4.26
C ASN A 116 11.78 3.72 5.71
N LYS A 117 13.11 3.74 5.89
CA LYS A 117 13.74 3.73 7.22
C LYS A 117 13.41 4.97 8.06
N ASP A 118 13.08 6.08 7.43
CA ASP A 118 12.66 7.32 8.09
C ASP A 118 11.17 7.38 8.45
N ASN A 119 10.38 6.39 8.00
CA ASN A 119 8.95 6.32 8.29
C ASN A 119 8.67 5.55 9.60
N ASP A 120 9.06 6.13 10.74
CA ASP A 120 8.89 5.52 12.06
C ASP A 120 7.43 5.17 12.37
N ARG A 121 6.48 5.98 11.89
CA ARG A 121 5.06 5.72 12.07
C ARG A 121 4.63 4.41 11.42
N ALA A 122 5.00 4.19 10.16
CA ALA A 122 4.67 2.96 9.44
C ALA A 122 5.42 1.75 10.03
N ILE A 123 6.70 1.90 10.35
CA ILE A 123 7.49 0.83 10.97
C ILE A 123 6.83 0.36 12.28
N ASN A 124 6.45 1.29 13.16
CA ASN A 124 5.78 0.97 14.42
C ASN A 124 4.40 0.35 14.20
N PHE A 125 3.67 0.79 13.19
CA PHE A 125 2.38 0.21 12.81
C PHE A 125 2.55 -1.25 12.37
N TYR A 126 3.49 -1.55 11.48
CA TYR A 126 3.73 -2.91 11.00
C TYR A 126 4.27 -3.83 12.12
N LYS A 127 5.15 -3.34 12.99
CA LYS A 127 5.58 -4.10 14.17
C LYS A 127 4.42 -4.48 15.09
N LYS A 128 3.45 -3.59 15.29
CA LYS A 128 2.23 -3.89 16.09
C LYS A 128 1.31 -4.92 15.41
N LEU A 129 1.41 -5.10 14.10
CA LEU A 129 0.73 -6.17 13.36
C LEU A 129 1.50 -7.51 13.39
N GLY A 130 2.71 -7.51 13.95
CA GLY A 130 3.55 -8.70 14.06
C GLY A 130 4.62 -8.85 12.98
N PHE A 131 4.79 -7.86 12.11
CA PHE A 131 5.88 -7.87 11.14
C PHE A 131 7.24 -7.68 11.79
N GLU A 132 8.22 -8.40 11.29
CA GLU A 132 9.62 -8.33 11.72
C GLU A 132 10.52 -7.86 10.57
N ILE A 133 11.52 -7.03 10.88
CA ILE A 133 12.54 -6.65 9.91
C ILE A 133 13.45 -7.86 9.68
N TYR A 134 13.61 -8.24 8.41
CA TYR A 134 14.49 -9.36 8.05
C TYR A 134 15.64 -8.96 7.11
N ALA A 135 15.55 -7.79 6.45
CA ALA A 135 16.59 -7.28 5.57
C ALA A 135 16.51 -5.75 5.43
N GLU A 136 17.54 -5.18 4.84
CA GLU A 136 17.64 -3.78 4.45
C GLU A 136 17.93 -3.70 2.96
N GLU A 137 17.44 -2.66 2.31
CA GLU A 137 17.64 -2.42 0.89
C GLU A 137 17.92 -0.94 0.63
N THR A 138 18.86 -0.69 -0.26
CA THR A 138 19.16 0.64 -0.78
C THR A 138 18.73 0.70 -2.24
N ILE A 139 17.76 1.56 -2.56
CA ILE A 139 17.26 1.73 -3.93
C ILE A 139 17.86 3.01 -4.50
N PRO A 140 18.72 2.92 -5.55
CA PRO A 140 19.23 4.10 -6.24
C PRO A 140 18.08 4.87 -6.92
N GLN A 141 18.03 6.18 -6.73
CA GLN A 141 17.07 7.05 -7.41
C GLN A 141 17.71 7.65 -8.67
N CYS A 142 17.13 7.39 -9.83
CA CYS A 142 17.72 7.73 -11.13
C CYS A 142 17.97 9.21 -11.38
N ASN A 143 17.24 10.10 -10.71
CA ASN A 143 17.31 11.55 -10.92
C ASN A 143 17.61 12.36 -9.66
N GLU A 144 17.97 11.69 -8.57
CA GLU A 144 18.18 12.33 -7.28
C GLU A 144 19.56 12.00 -6.70
N THR A 145 20.11 12.90 -5.92
CA THR A 145 21.44 12.78 -5.31
C THR A 145 21.46 11.87 -4.07
N PHE A 146 20.31 11.28 -3.70
CA PHE A 146 20.18 10.38 -2.55
C PHE A 146 19.60 9.03 -2.95
N ASN A 147 19.93 8.03 -2.17
CA ASN A 147 19.36 6.68 -2.28
C ASN A 147 18.15 6.57 -1.33
N LEU A 148 17.15 5.78 -1.74
CA LEU A 148 16.05 5.42 -0.87
C LEU A 148 16.45 4.22 -0.01
N GLU A 149 16.51 4.43 1.30
CA GLU A 149 16.82 3.39 2.29
C GLU A 149 15.54 2.76 2.83
N GLN A 150 15.41 1.44 2.71
CA GLN A 150 14.22 0.72 3.15
C GLN A 150 14.55 -0.46 4.08
N TYR A 151 13.63 -0.75 5.01
CA TYR A 151 13.54 -2.05 5.66
C TYR A 151 12.62 -2.96 4.87
N LYS A 152 13.02 -4.23 4.72
CA LYS A 152 12.14 -5.32 4.31
C LYS A 152 11.59 -6.01 5.54
N MET A 153 10.29 -6.13 5.62
CA MET A 153 9.61 -6.75 6.75
C MET A 153 8.78 -7.94 6.29
N LYS A 154 8.62 -8.93 7.16
CA LYS A 154 7.79 -10.12 6.91
C LYS A 154 6.94 -10.48 8.10
N LEU A 155 5.83 -11.13 7.82
CA LEU A 155 4.93 -11.76 8.78
C LEU A 155 4.61 -13.18 8.32
N ASN A 156 4.87 -14.17 9.17
CA ASN A 156 4.40 -15.53 8.94
C ASN A 156 2.99 -15.68 9.51
N LEU A 157 2.06 -16.02 8.63
CA LEU A 157 0.68 -16.33 8.99
C LEU A 157 0.62 -17.82 9.34
N VAL A 158 0.16 -18.12 10.52
CA VAL A 158 0.07 -19.52 10.99
C VAL A 158 -1.27 -20.11 10.59
#